data_d6fff6d3127dfb1d8adb3cfe15b8bf2a
#
_entry.id   d6fff6d3127dfb1d8adb3cfe15b8bf2a
#
_cell.length_a   1.000
_cell.length_b   1.000
_cell.length_c   1.000
_cell.angle_alpha   90.00
_cell.angle_beta   90.00
_cell.angle_gamma   90.00
#
_symmetry.space_group_name_H-M   'P 1'
#
loop_
_entity.id
_entity.type
_entity.pdbx_description
1 polymer ?
#
loop_
_entity_poly.entity_id
_entity_poly.type
_entity_poly.pdbx_seq_one_letter_code
_entity_poly.pdbx_strand_id
1 'polypeptide(L)'
;MKKIRLGRSDLEVSRICLGTMTFGEQNTEAEGHSQLDYAFSRGINFIDTTEMYPVKPRAETYGSTERIIGTWLKKQPRDRVVLASKVAGPARNPWIRNGGDLTPDSIRAAVEDSLKRLQTDYIDLYQIHWPARNAPIFGQKRFNPEAERQCATIEAQLEAMGDLVRAGKIRYVGVSNETPWGVTEFVNVAERHGLPRIATIQNPYNLVNRSFEQGLDETCFRTEVSLLAYSPLGFGQLTGKYLTGDANHPVFNPDAVGRLTRFSPDWSPRYMRAETMAAAARYQELARAHGMSGATLALSWCYSRWFIASTIIGATSLAQLKENVDALDTALSAEVLSAVERIHAEIHNPAQ
;
A
#
# COMPACT_ATOMS: atom_id res chain seq x y z
N MET A 1 8.75 14.55 -12.40
CA MET A 1 8.71 14.09 -10.99
C MET A 1 10.05 13.51 -10.61
N LYS A 2 10.58 13.83 -9.41
CA LYS A 2 11.85 13.26 -8.91
C LYS A 2 11.71 11.76 -8.68
N LYS A 3 12.72 10.98 -9.09
CA LYS A 3 12.80 9.54 -8.82
C LYS A 3 13.67 9.23 -7.62
N ILE A 4 13.38 8.12 -6.96
CA ILE A 4 14.10 7.61 -5.79
C ILE A 4 14.41 6.13 -6.04
N ARG A 5 15.61 5.72 -5.66
CA ARG A 5 16.03 4.32 -5.71
C ARG A 5 15.42 3.53 -4.55
N LEU A 6 14.89 2.35 -4.82
CA LEU A 6 14.31 1.46 -3.82
C LEU A 6 15.39 0.57 -3.18
N GLY A 7 15.63 0.75 -1.89
CA GLY A 7 16.58 -0.05 -1.14
C GLY A 7 17.96 -0.11 -1.83
N ARG A 8 18.54 -1.30 -1.89
CA ARG A 8 19.81 -1.57 -2.61
C ARG A 8 19.61 -1.96 -4.07
N SER A 9 18.39 -1.81 -4.64
CA SER A 9 18.11 -2.15 -6.03
C SER A 9 18.55 -1.06 -7.00
N ASP A 10 18.45 -1.32 -8.32
CA ASP A 10 18.57 -0.31 -9.37
C ASP A 10 17.22 0.29 -9.79
N LEU A 11 16.13 -0.09 -9.11
CA LEU A 11 14.80 0.45 -9.40
C LEU A 11 14.69 1.91 -8.99
N GLU A 12 14.53 2.79 -9.96
CA GLU A 12 14.22 4.20 -9.76
C GLU A 12 12.73 4.46 -9.97
N VAL A 13 12.03 4.79 -8.89
CA VAL A 13 10.59 5.01 -8.88
C VAL A 13 10.22 6.46 -8.57
N SER A 14 9.09 6.90 -9.08
CA SER A 14 8.49 8.18 -8.71
C SER A 14 8.09 8.19 -7.22
N ARG A 15 8.12 9.38 -6.60
CA ARG A 15 7.69 9.56 -5.20
C ARG A 15 6.22 9.19 -4.95
N ILE A 16 5.44 9.11 -6.03
CA ILE A 16 4.07 8.65 -6.04
C ILE A 16 4.02 7.33 -6.80
N CYS A 17 3.32 6.36 -6.24
CA CYS A 17 2.95 5.09 -6.86
C CYS A 17 1.44 5.09 -7.11
N LEU A 18 1.00 4.70 -8.30
CA LEU A 18 -0.44 4.52 -8.57
C LEU A 18 -0.89 3.14 -8.07
N GLY A 19 -1.69 3.12 -7.02
CA GLY A 19 -2.40 1.94 -6.55
C GLY A 19 -3.68 1.71 -7.35
N THR A 20 -3.93 0.49 -7.74
CA THR A 20 -4.93 0.13 -8.74
C THR A 20 -6.12 -0.69 -8.21
N MET A 21 -6.27 -0.81 -6.92
CA MET A 21 -7.22 -1.71 -6.25
C MET A 21 -8.71 -1.48 -6.56
N THR A 22 -9.04 -0.39 -7.24
CA THR A 22 -10.41 -0.04 -7.63
C THR A 22 -10.77 -0.53 -9.04
N PHE A 23 -9.78 -0.91 -9.85
CA PHE A 23 -9.96 -1.29 -11.25
C PHE A 23 -10.61 -2.68 -11.38
N GLY A 24 -11.76 -2.72 -12.04
CA GLY A 24 -12.56 -3.93 -12.18
C GLY A 24 -13.67 -4.10 -11.13
N GLU A 25 -13.82 -3.12 -10.20
CA GLU A 25 -14.92 -3.09 -9.22
C GLU A 25 -15.57 -1.69 -9.16
N GLN A 26 -14.81 -0.66 -8.75
CA GLN A 26 -15.29 0.71 -8.69
C GLN A 26 -15.03 1.48 -9.99
N ASN A 27 -14.02 1.08 -10.72
CA ASN A 27 -13.66 1.65 -12.01
C ASN A 27 -13.70 0.58 -13.09
N THR A 28 -14.23 0.95 -14.25
CA THR A 28 -14.17 0.18 -15.48
C THR A 28 -12.75 0.11 -16.03
N GLU A 29 -12.49 -0.73 -17.03
CA GLU A 29 -11.20 -0.79 -17.73
C GLU A 29 -10.83 0.56 -18.35
N ALA A 30 -11.79 1.21 -19.03
CA ALA A 30 -11.56 2.51 -19.66
C ALA A 30 -11.19 3.61 -18.66
N GLU A 31 -11.85 3.67 -17.52
CA GLU A 31 -11.51 4.60 -16.44
C GLU A 31 -10.14 4.27 -15.81
N GLY A 32 -9.83 2.98 -15.63
CA GLY A 32 -8.51 2.54 -15.17
C GLY A 32 -7.41 2.96 -16.11
N HIS A 33 -7.58 2.75 -17.43
CA HIS A 33 -6.64 3.21 -18.45
C HIS A 33 -6.46 4.72 -18.43
N SER A 34 -7.55 5.48 -18.31
CA SER A 34 -7.48 6.96 -18.21
C SER A 34 -6.68 7.42 -16.99
N GLN A 35 -6.81 6.74 -15.87
CA GLN A 35 -6.00 7.02 -14.65
C GLN A 35 -4.52 6.67 -14.87
N LEU A 36 -4.22 5.54 -15.49
CA LEU A 36 -2.86 5.11 -15.83
C LEU A 36 -2.20 6.11 -16.81
N ASP A 37 -2.89 6.51 -17.87
CA ASP A 37 -2.40 7.49 -18.85
C ASP A 37 -2.13 8.84 -18.19
N TYR A 38 -3.04 9.31 -17.35
CA TYR A 38 -2.84 10.55 -16.60
C TYR A 38 -1.63 10.46 -15.67
N ALA A 39 -1.53 9.41 -14.87
CA ALA A 39 -0.41 9.20 -13.95
C ALA A 39 0.93 9.18 -14.71
N PHE A 40 0.99 8.43 -15.82
CA PHE A 40 2.18 8.34 -16.65
C PHE A 40 2.56 9.70 -17.29
N SER A 41 1.58 10.47 -17.74
CA SER A 41 1.79 11.84 -18.27
C SER A 41 2.35 12.81 -17.22
N ARG A 42 2.07 12.56 -15.93
CA ARG A 42 2.59 13.34 -14.80
C ARG A 42 3.97 12.84 -14.32
N GLY A 43 4.56 11.85 -14.99
CA GLY A 43 5.87 11.28 -14.69
C GLY A 43 5.85 10.24 -13.56
N ILE A 44 4.68 9.69 -13.21
CA ILE A 44 4.53 8.53 -12.33
C ILE A 44 4.87 7.28 -13.16
N ASN A 45 5.97 6.62 -12.84
CA ASN A 45 6.40 5.40 -13.51
C ASN A 45 6.14 4.14 -12.68
N PHE A 46 5.58 4.26 -11.49
CA PHE A 46 5.42 3.18 -10.54
C PHE A 46 3.94 2.83 -10.36
N ILE A 47 3.59 1.56 -10.63
CA ILE A 47 2.23 1.02 -10.56
C ILE A 47 2.23 -0.14 -9.59
N ASP A 48 1.28 -0.16 -8.65
CA ASP A 48 1.12 -1.22 -7.65
C ASP A 48 -0.21 -1.94 -7.81
N THR A 49 -0.15 -3.26 -7.91
CA THR A 49 -1.29 -4.17 -7.96
C THR A 49 -1.05 -5.41 -7.11
N THR A 50 -1.92 -6.40 -7.20
CA THR A 50 -1.80 -7.74 -6.62
C THR A 50 -2.76 -8.71 -7.30
N GLU A 51 -2.45 -10.00 -7.26
CA GLU A 51 -3.31 -11.05 -7.83
C GLU A 51 -4.74 -11.02 -7.28
N MET A 52 -4.94 -10.65 -6.00
CA MET A 52 -6.25 -10.70 -5.35
C MET A 52 -7.19 -9.55 -5.70
N TYR A 53 -6.71 -8.49 -6.35
CA TYR A 53 -7.54 -7.33 -6.66
C TYR A 53 -8.54 -7.59 -7.79
N PRO A 54 -9.67 -6.86 -7.79
CA PRO A 54 -10.01 -5.63 -7.05
C PRO A 54 -10.48 -5.84 -5.60
N VAL A 55 -10.60 -4.74 -4.87
CA VAL A 55 -11.21 -4.70 -3.54
C VAL A 55 -12.69 -4.29 -3.66
N LYS A 56 -13.63 -4.99 -3.01
CA LYS A 56 -13.54 -6.10 -2.06
C LYS A 56 -13.23 -7.40 -2.83
N PRO A 57 -12.26 -8.24 -2.34
CA PRO A 57 -11.91 -9.48 -3.05
C PRO A 57 -13.09 -10.44 -3.13
N ARG A 58 -13.31 -10.99 -4.34
CA ARG A 58 -14.31 -12.03 -4.64
C ARG A 58 -13.74 -12.98 -5.69
N ALA A 59 -14.22 -14.22 -5.70
CA ALA A 59 -13.79 -15.22 -6.67
C ALA A 59 -14.05 -14.77 -8.13
N GLU A 60 -15.20 -14.11 -8.36
CA GLU A 60 -15.65 -13.69 -9.69
C GLU A 60 -14.80 -12.57 -10.29
N THR A 61 -14.25 -11.70 -9.43
CA THR A 61 -13.44 -10.54 -9.86
C THR A 61 -11.93 -10.75 -9.69
N TYR A 62 -11.52 -11.85 -9.09
CA TYR A 62 -10.12 -12.20 -8.85
C TYR A 62 -9.25 -11.99 -10.09
N GLY A 63 -8.17 -11.22 -9.92
CA GLY A 63 -7.20 -10.93 -10.97
C GLY A 63 -7.67 -9.94 -12.05
N SER A 64 -8.88 -9.37 -11.95
CA SER A 64 -9.38 -8.42 -12.95
C SER A 64 -8.51 -7.18 -13.04
N THR A 65 -7.99 -6.68 -11.93
CA THR A 65 -7.11 -5.51 -11.91
C THR A 65 -5.82 -5.77 -12.71
N GLU A 66 -5.17 -6.91 -12.51
CA GLU A 66 -3.97 -7.28 -13.29
C GLU A 66 -4.30 -7.41 -14.78
N ARG A 67 -5.47 -7.94 -15.17
CA ARG A 67 -5.90 -8.01 -16.59
C ARG A 67 -6.06 -6.61 -17.20
N ILE A 68 -6.69 -5.68 -16.47
CA ILE A 68 -6.87 -4.28 -16.90
C ILE A 68 -5.52 -3.58 -17.08
N ILE A 69 -4.59 -3.79 -16.16
CA ILE A 69 -3.23 -3.26 -16.29
C ILE A 69 -2.51 -3.90 -17.48
N GLY A 70 -2.67 -5.20 -17.69
CA GLY A 70 -2.05 -5.93 -18.78
C GLY A 70 -2.44 -5.40 -20.16
N THR A 71 -3.72 -5.12 -20.39
CA THR A 71 -4.22 -4.54 -21.65
C THR A 71 -3.69 -3.12 -21.90
N TRP A 72 -3.47 -2.35 -20.85
CA TRP A 72 -2.82 -1.03 -20.91
C TRP A 72 -1.32 -1.16 -21.17
N LEU A 73 -0.63 -2.05 -20.44
CA LEU A 73 0.82 -2.22 -20.47
C LEU A 73 1.35 -2.60 -21.85
N LYS A 74 0.58 -3.40 -22.62
CA LYS A 74 0.90 -3.72 -24.02
C LYS A 74 1.09 -2.52 -24.95
N LYS A 75 0.53 -1.38 -24.59
CA LYS A 75 0.58 -0.13 -25.36
C LYS A 75 1.70 0.80 -24.90
N GLN A 76 2.44 0.40 -23.86
CA GLN A 76 3.47 1.22 -23.25
C GLN A 76 4.88 0.67 -23.52
N PRO A 77 5.90 1.51 -23.56
CA PRO A 77 7.29 1.04 -23.45
C PRO A 77 7.50 0.36 -22.10
N ARG A 78 7.65 -0.96 -22.09
CA ARG A 78 7.66 -1.78 -20.85
C ARG A 78 8.75 -1.37 -19.87
N ASP A 79 9.91 -0.98 -20.37
CA ASP A 79 11.08 -0.53 -19.61
C ASP A 79 10.89 0.83 -18.92
N ARG A 80 9.90 1.60 -19.33
CA ARG A 80 9.54 2.88 -18.67
C ARG A 80 8.57 2.73 -17.51
N VAL A 81 8.01 1.54 -17.32
CA VAL A 81 7.04 1.23 -16.25
C VAL A 81 7.70 0.33 -15.22
N VAL A 82 7.74 0.77 -13.97
CA VAL A 82 8.06 -0.08 -12.83
C VAL A 82 6.76 -0.67 -12.30
N LEU A 83 6.60 -1.98 -12.45
CA LEU A 83 5.39 -2.71 -12.10
C LEU A 83 5.61 -3.54 -10.83
N ALA A 84 4.79 -3.31 -9.82
CA ALA A 84 4.74 -4.12 -8.61
C ALA A 84 3.47 -4.98 -8.57
N SER A 85 3.63 -6.26 -8.25
CA SER A 85 2.51 -7.14 -7.90
C SER A 85 2.84 -7.94 -6.63
N LYS A 86 1.87 -8.76 -6.16
CA LYS A 86 2.00 -9.45 -4.87
C LYS A 86 1.34 -10.82 -4.90
N VAL A 87 1.97 -11.79 -4.24
CA VAL A 87 1.32 -13.05 -3.87
C VAL A 87 0.49 -12.86 -2.61
N ALA A 88 -0.76 -13.32 -2.63
CA ALA A 88 -1.64 -13.31 -1.47
C ALA A 88 -1.11 -14.26 -0.38
N GLY A 89 -1.08 -13.78 0.86
CA GLY A 89 -0.77 -14.61 2.01
C GLY A 89 -1.95 -15.49 2.45
N PRO A 90 -1.79 -16.28 3.53
CA PRO A 90 -2.78 -17.29 3.92
C PRO A 90 -4.06 -16.75 4.55
N ALA A 91 -5.10 -17.61 4.54
CA ALA A 91 -6.30 -17.56 5.37
C ALA A 91 -7.32 -16.43 5.10
N ARG A 92 -7.26 -15.74 3.92
CA ARG A 92 -8.21 -14.66 3.63
C ARG A 92 -9.06 -14.89 2.39
N ASN A 93 -8.57 -15.60 1.41
CA ASN A 93 -9.20 -15.77 0.11
C ASN A 93 -9.21 -17.27 -0.25
N PRO A 94 -10.24 -18.04 0.15
CA PRO A 94 -10.25 -19.51 0.01
C PRO A 94 -10.20 -19.96 -1.45
N TRP A 95 -10.59 -19.11 -2.40
CA TRP A 95 -10.51 -19.41 -3.85
C TRP A 95 -9.11 -19.22 -4.46
N ILE A 96 -8.18 -18.59 -3.73
CA ILE A 96 -6.79 -18.41 -4.19
C ILE A 96 -5.98 -19.59 -3.65
N ARG A 97 -5.59 -20.54 -4.52
CA ARG A 97 -4.76 -21.69 -4.16
C ARG A 97 -5.11 -22.31 -2.81
N ASN A 98 -6.42 -22.66 -2.63
CA ASN A 98 -6.96 -23.27 -1.41
C ASN A 98 -6.71 -22.48 -0.11
N GLY A 99 -6.78 -21.15 -0.20
CA GLY A 99 -6.62 -20.25 0.96
C GLY A 99 -5.28 -19.53 1.02
N GLY A 100 -4.40 -19.74 0.01
CA GLY A 100 -3.15 -19.00 -0.14
C GLY A 100 -2.15 -19.34 0.96
N ASP A 101 -1.41 -20.40 0.81
CA ASP A 101 -0.17 -20.56 1.56
C ASP A 101 0.99 -19.87 0.80
N LEU A 102 2.11 -19.68 1.46
CA LEU A 102 3.32 -19.12 0.84
C LEU A 102 4.38 -20.22 0.67
N THR A 103 3.94 -21.42 0.32
CA THR A 103 4.86 -22.49 -0.08
C THR A 103 5.59 -22.12 -1.36
N PRO A 104 6.79 -22.66 -1.61
CA PRO A 104 7.53 -22.42 -2.85
C PRO A 104 6.70 -22.62 -4.12
N ASP A 105 5.87 -23.66 -4.18
CA ASP A 105 5.04 -23.93 -5.35
C ASP A 105 3.90 -22.92 -5.51
N SER A 106 3.28 -22.50 -4.42
CA SER A 106 2.26 -21.44 -4.44
C SER A 106 2.83 -20.11 -4.91
N ILE A 107 4.04 -19.74 -4.48
CA ILE A 107 4.71 -18.52 -4.92
C ILE A 107 5.01 -18.58 -6.42
N ARG A 108 5.57 -19.69 -6.91
CA ARG A 108 5.87 -19.88 -8.35
C ARG A 108 4.59 -19.81 -9.18
N ALA A 109 3.53 -20.52 -8.78
CA ALA A 109 2.24 -20.48 -9.47
C ALA A 109 1.63 -19.07 -9.51
N ALA A 110 1.70 -18.33 -8.40
CA ALA A 110 1.22 -16.95 -8.32
C ALA A 110 1.89 -16.02 -9.32
N VAL A 111 3.22 -16.10 -9.45
CA VAL A 111 3.99 -15.30 -10.43
C VAL A 111 3.59 -15.65 -11.85
N GLU A 112 3.53 -16.95 -12.19
CA GLU A 112 3.14 -17.40 -13.53
C GLU A 112 1.76 -16.89 -13.93
N ASP A 113 0.81 -16.96 -13.01
CA ASP A 113 -0.54 -16.49 -13.25
C ASP A 113 -0.65 -14.97 -13.32
N SER A 114 0.12 -14.24 -12.50
CA SER A 114 0.22 -12.78 -12.57
C SER A 114 0.84 -12.33 -13.90
N LEU A 115 1.91 -12.98 -14.38
CA LEU A 115 2.53 -12.67 -15.69
C LEU A 115 1.54 -12.84 -16.84
N LYS A 116 0.74 -13.94 -16.82
CA LYS A 116 -0.32 -14.16 -17.83
C LYS A 116 -1.38 -13.03 -17.79
N ARG A 117 -1.85 -12.65 -16.60
CA ARG A 117 -2.86 -11.59 -16.45
C ARG A 117 -2.33 -10.23 -16.84
N LEU A 118 -1.10 -9.91 -16.43
CA LEU A 118 -0.39 -8.65 -16.73
C LEU A 118 0.14 -8.59 -18.17
N GLN A 119 0.14 -9.72 -18.89
CA GLN A 119 0.58 -9.83 -20.29
C GLN A 119 2.00 -9.29 -20.51
N THR A 120 2.92 -9.66 -19.62
CA THR A 120 4.33 -9.26 -19.62
C THR A 120 5.21 -10.44 -19.20
N ASP A 121 6.46 -10.43 -19.61
CA ASP A 121 7.41 -11.50 -19.32
C ASP A 121 8.08 -11.33 -17.94
N TYR A 122 8.01 -10.14 -17.34
CA TYR A 122 8.60 -9.89 -16.04
C TYR A 122 7.82 -8.87 -15.21
N ILE A 123 7.98 -8.96 -13.87
CA ILE A 123 7.49 -8.01 -12.89
C ILE A 123 8.72 -7.38 -12.21
N ASP A 124 8.73 -6.04 -12.05
CA ASP A 124 9.89 -5.34 -11.49
C ASP A 124 10.05 -5.56 -9.99
N LEU A 125 8.94 -5.52 -9.25
CA LEU A 125 8.92 -5.74 -7.80
C LEU A 125 7.80 -6.73 -7.45
N TYR A 126 8.18 -7.91 -6.94
CA TYR A 126 7.20 -8.89 -6.50
C TYR A 126 7.20 -9.02 -4.98
N GLN A 127 6.02 -8.92 -4.37
CA GLN A 127 5.90 -8.75 -2.92
C GLN A 127 5.11 -9.88 -2.28
N ILE A 128 5.49 -10.27 -1.06
CA ILE A 128 4.67 -11.07 -0.18
C ILE A 128 3.64 -10.12 0.45
N HIS A 129 2.34 -10.35 0.19
CA HIS A 129 1.28 -9.39 0.54
C HIS A 129 1.03 -9.27 2.05
N TRP A 130 1.18 -10.36 2.79
CA TRP A 130 1.22 -10.41 4.25
C TRP A 130 1.93 -11.66 4.72
N PRO A 131 2.46 -11.67 5.95
CA PRO A 131 3.24 -12.78 6.50
C PRO A 131 2.54 -14.13 6.45
N ALA A 132 3.31 -15.21 6.18
CA ALA A 132 2.84 -16.58 6.32
C ALA A 132 2.58 -16.93 7.79
N ARG A 133 3.46 -16.46 8.67
CA ARG A 133 3.39 -16.69 10.11
C ARG A 133 2.32 -15.83 10.77
N ASN A 134 2.04 -16.12 12.02
CA ASN A 134 1.29 -15.24 12.89
C ASN A 134 2.01 -13.88 13.05
N ALA A 135 1.32 -12.80 12.78
CA ALA A 135 1.83 -11.43 12.95
C ALA A 135 0.65 -10.48 13.22
N PRO A 136 0.82 -9.43 14.02
CA PRO A 136 -0.23 -8.43 14.25
C PRO A 136 -0.40 -7.54 13.02
N ILE A 137 -1.39 -7.85 12.18
CA ILE A 137 -1.67 -7.15 10.92
C ILE A 137 -3.14 -6.71 10.83
N PHE A 138 -3.44 -5.76 9.95
CA PHE A 138 -4.79 -5.31 9.59
C PHE A 138 -5.67 -4.86 10.77
N GLY A 139 -5.09 -4.15 11.73
CA GLY A 139 -5.80 -3.62 12.89
C GLY A 139 -5.63 -4.43 14.17
N GLN A 140 -4.87 -5.50 14.14
CA GLN A 140 -4.39 -6.19 15.34
C GLN A 140 -3.24 -5.39 15.95
N LYS A 141 -3.38 -5.01 17.22
CA LYS A 141 -2.40 -4.16 17.92
C LYS A 141 -1.33 -4.95 18.67
N ARG A 142 -1.57 -6.23 18.95
CA ARG A 142 -0.71 -7.07 19.81
C ARG A 142 -0.43 -8.41 19.15
N PHE A 143 0.79 -8.89 19.33
CA PHE A 143 1.16 -10.26 19.03
C PHE A 143 0.45 -11.21 20.02
N ASN A 144 -0.15 -12.29 19.49
CA ASN A 144 -0.73 -13.35 20.29
C ASN A 144 0.03 -14.66 20.04
N PRO A 145 0.87 -15.14 20.97
CA PRO A 145 1.63 -16.37 20.77
C PRO A 145 0.75 -17.62 20.64
N GLU A 146 -0.47 -17.61 21.18
CA GLU A 146 -1.42 -18.73 21.05
C GLU A 146 -1.97 -18.90 19.62
N ALA A 147 -1.84 -17.87 18.79
CA ALA A 147 -2.24 -17.89 17.39
C ALA A 147 -1.11 -18.36 16.45
N GLU A 148 -0.02 -18.89 17.00
CA GLU A 148 1.09 -19.39 16.20
C GLU A 148 0.66 -20.59 15.36
N ARG A 149 1.25 -20.73 14.16
CA ARG A 149 0.87 -21.78 13.20
C ARG A 149 2.06 -22.25 12.40
N GLN A 150 2.04 -23.49 11.96
CA GLN A 150 2.98 -23.98 10.96
C GLN A 150 2.76 -23.25 9.63
N CYS A 151 3.84 -22.82 9.00
CA CYS A 151 3.83 -22.13 7.71
C CYS A 151 5.19 -22.33 7.00
N ALA A 152 5.24 -21.97 5.73
CA ALA A 152 6.50 -21.91 4.98
C ALA A 152 7.47 -20.95 5.65
N THR A 153 8.73 -21.38 5.81
CA THR A 153 9.78 -20.56 6.41
C THR A 153 10.12 -19.35 5.51
N ILE A 154 10.71 -18.32 6.09
CA ILE A 154 11.22 -17.17 5.32
C ILE A 154 12.28 -17.64 4.32
N GLU A 155 13.13 -18.58 4.68
CA GLU A 155 14.13 -19.17 3.80
C GLU A 155 13.48 -19.81 2.57
N ALA A 156 12.53 -20.72 2.75
CA ALA A 156 11.83 -21.37 1.64
C ALA A 156 11.09 -20.37 0.72
N GLN A 157 10.52 -19.31 1.29
CA GLN A 157 9.90 -18.25 0.51
C GLN A 157 10.95 -17.49 -0.33
N LEU A 158 12.09 -17.12 0.27
CA LEU A 158 13.17 -16.43 -0.44
C LEU A 158 13.86 -17.32 -1.48
N GLU A 159 14.00 -18.61 -1.25
CA GLU A 159 14.50 -19.58 -2.26
C GLU A 159 13.60 -19.58 -3.50
N ALA A 160 12.28 -19.68 -3.31
CA ALA A 160 11.33 -19.63 -4.42
C ALA A 160 11.40 -18.30 -5.19
N MET A 161 11.50 -17.17 -4.46
CA MET A 161 11.69 -15.86 -5.08
C MET A 161 13.04 -15.78 -5.83
N GLY A 162 14.09 -16.39 -5.28
CA GLY A 162 15.42 -16.46 -5.91
C GLY A 162 15.42 -17.23 -7.24
N ASP A 163 14.66 -18.34 -7.29
CA ASP A 163 14.46 -19.08 -8.55
C ASP A 163 13.79 -18.19 -9.61
N LEU A 164 12.78 -17.43 -9.21
CA LEU A 164 12.04 -16.53 -10.10
C LEU A 164 12.90 -15.34 -10.57
N VAL A 165 13.79 -14.83 -9.72
CA VAL A 165 14.78 -13.80 -10.10
C VAL A 165 15.77 -14.37 -11.10
N ARG A 166 16.34 -15.57 -10.86
CA ARG A 166 17.25 -16.24 -11.79
C ARG A 166 16.61 -16.57 -13.13
N ALA A 167 15.32 -16.89 -13.12
CA ALA A 167 14.53 -17.12 -14.32
C ALA A 167 14.13 -15.82 -15.06
N GLY A 168 14.46 -14.65 -14.54
CA GLY A 168 14.11 -13.35 -15.12
C GLY A 168 12.62 -12.98 -15.04
N LYS A 169 11.81 -13.70 -14.25
CA LYS A 169 10.38 -13.49 -14.12
C LYS A 169 10.02 -12.36 -13.15
N ILE A 170 10.85 -12.16 -12.14
CA ILE A 170 10.78 -11.01 -11.25
C ILE A 170 12.17 -10.40 -11.12
N ARG A 171 12.26 -9.08 -10.91
CA ARG A 171 13.57 -8.43 -10.76
C ARG A 171 13.96 -8.29 -9.30
N TYR A 172 13.05 -7.83 -8.46
CA TYR A 172 13.28 -7.58 -7.03
C TYR A 172 12.15 -8.11 -6.17
N VAL A 173 12.49 -8.40 -4.92
CA VAL A 173 11.59 -8.94 -3.89
C VAL A 173 11.23 -7.85 -2.88
N GLY A 174 9.99 -7.84 -2.43
CA GLY A 174 9.51 -7.00 -1.33
C GLY A 174 8.58 -7.77 -0.39
N VAL A 175 8.26 -7.13 0.72
CA VAL A 175 7.28 -7.64 1.69
C VAL A 175 6.21 -6.58 1.96
N SER A 176 5.10 -6.99 2.53
CA SER A 176 4.02 -6.07 2.92
C SER A 176 3.38 -6.52 4.23
N ASN A 177 2.85 -5.56 4.99
CA ASN A 177 2.26 -5.81 6.31
C ASN A 177 3.21 -6.54 7.25
N GLU A 178 4.49 -6.21 7.17
CA GLU A 178 5.55 -6.86 7.91
C GLU A 178 5.89 -6.09 9.19
N THR A 179 6.51 -6.78 10.12
CA THR A 179 6.93 -6.28 11.44
C THR A 179 8.44 -5.97 11.43
N PRO A 180 8.98 -5.23 12.44
CA PRO A 180 10.44 -5.02 12.56
C PRO A 180 11.22 -6.34 12.61
N TRP A 181 10.70 -7.34 13.37
CA TRP A 181 11.32 -8.66 13.43
C TRP A 181 11.36 -9.33 12.04
N GLY A 182 10.23 -9.28 11.32
CA GLY A 182 10.17 -9.95 10.02
C GLY A 182 11.08 -9.29 8.97
N VAL A 183 11.13 -7.96 8.91
CA VAL A 183 12.08 -7.26 8.02
C VAL A 183 13.51 -7.65 8.32
N THR A 184 13.88 -7.67 9.61
CA THR A 184 15.23 -8.05 10.04
C THR A 184 15.54 -9.50 9.68
N GLU A 185 14.58 -10.41 9.91
CA GLU A 185 14.79 -11.83 9.61
C GLU A 185 14.87 -12.11 8.10
N PHE A 186 14.02 -11.46 7.27
CA PHE A 186 14.16 -11.54 5.81
C PHE A 186 15.54 -11.10 5.33
N VAL A 187 16.08 -10.04 5.90
CA VAL A 187 17.43 -9.54 5.56
C VAL A 187 18.50 -10.52 6.03
N ASN A 188 18.43 -10.99 7.27
CA ASN A 188 19.40 -11.92 7.85
C ASN A 188 19.44 -13.25 7.10
N VAL A 189 18.28 -13.82 6.77
CA VAL A 189 18.17 -15.05 5.98
C VAL A 189 18.76 -14.85 4.59
N ALA A 190 18.42 -13.75 3.93
CA ALA A 190 18.96 -13.44 2.61
C ALA A 190 20.50 -13.36 2.62
N GLU A 191 21.09 -12.69 3.60
CA GLU A 191 22.55 -12.52 3.71
C GLU A 191 23.24 -13.85 4.09
N ARG A 192 22.65 -14.63 5.00
CA ARG A 192 23.19 -15.90 5.46
C ARG A 192 23.24 -16.97 4.36
N HIS A 193 22.22 -17.00 3.50
CA HIS A 193 22.06 -18.04 2.49
C HIS A 193 22.31 -17.55 1.04
N GLY A 194 22.77 -16.31 0.86
CA GLY A 194 23.01 -15.74 -0.48
C GLY A 194 21.74 -15.63 -1.33
N LEU A 195 20.58 -15.39 -0.69
CA LEU A 195 19.28 -15.28 -1.34
C LEU A 195 18.94 -13.81 -1.69
N PRO A 196 17.94 -13.57 -2.54
CA PRO A 196 17.54 -12.21 -2.86
C PRO A 196 17.11 -11.43 -1.61
N ARG A 197 17.72 -10.27 -1.43
CA ARG A 197 17.40 -9.36 -0.34
C ARG A 197 16.10 -8.62 -0.66
N ILE A 198 15.25 -8.41 0.33
CA ILE A 198 14.06 -7.57 0.15
C ILE A 198 14.47 -6.12 -0.07
N ALA A 199 13.92 -5.49 -1.11
CA ALA A 199 14.17 -4.09 -1.44
C ALA A 199 13.18 -3.15 -0.73
N THR A 200 11.97 -3.63 -0.45
CA THR A 200 10.87 -2.80 0.06
C THR A 200 10.04 -3.49 1.12
N ILE A 201 9.43 -2.65 1.97
CA ILE A 201 8.28 -3.00 2.79
C ILE A 201 7.11 -2.12 2.37
N GLN A 202 5.91 -2.69 2.22
CA GLN A 202 4.69 -1.96 1.93
C GLN A 202 3.73 -2.03 3.14
N ASN A 203 3.67 -0.96 3.93
CA ASN A 203 2.88 -0.90 5.17
C ASN A 203 1.95 0.32 5.21
N PRO A 204 0.87 0.30 6.03
CA PRO A 204 -0.02 1.45 6.19
C PRO A 204 0.74 2.59 6.85
N TYR A 205 0.54 3.80 6.33
CA TYR A 205 1.07 5.00 6.96
C TYR A 205 0.24 6.23 6.58
N ASN A 206 -0.28 6.94 7.57
CA ASN A 206 -1.08 8.15 7.41
C ASN A 206 -1.23 8.88 8.75
N LEU A 207 -1.86 10.05 8.76
CA LEU A 207 -2.04 10.90 9.94
C LEU A 207 -2.75 10.23 11.13
N VAL A 208 -3.58 9.21 10.90
CA VAL A 208 -4.30 8.47 11.96
C VAL A 208 -3.69 7.08 12.24
N ASN A 209 -2.64 6.71 11.52
CA ASN A 209 -1.86 5.49 11.76
C ASN A 209 -0.39 5.74 11.44
N ARG A 210 0.39 6.06 12.46
CA ARG A 210 1.83 6.31 12.42
C ARG A 210 2.64 5.19 13.09
N SER A 211 2.06 4.00 13.21
CA SER A 211 2.71 2.87 13.90
C SER A 211 4.03 2.45 13.26
N PHE A 212 4.28 2.80 12.00
CA PHE A 212 5.57 2.60 11.33
C PHE A 212 6.72 3.31 12.06
N GLU A 213 6.48 4.46 12.69
CA GLU A 213 7.46 5.21 13.48
C GLU A 213 7.81 4.53 14.82
N GLN A 214 7.20 3.38 15.13
CA GLN A 214 7.45 2.60 16.34
C GLN A 214 8.45 1.46 16.09
N GLY A 215 9.57 1.77 15.44
CA GLY A 215 10.70 0.88 15.21
C GLY A 215 10.87 0.36 13.77
N LEU A 216 9.85 0.45 12.90
CA LEU A 216 10.03 0.08 11.48
C LEU A 216 10.85 1.13 10.71
N ASP A 217 10.75 2.41 11.07
CA ASP A 217 11.55 3.48 10.49
C ASP A 217 13.05 3.28 10.73
N GLU A 218 13.46 2.97 11.98
CA GLU A 218 14.84 2.63 12.29
C GLU A 218 15.26 1.31 11.63
N THR A 219 14.43 0.27 11.71
CA THR A 219 14.72 -1.02 11.08
C THR A 219 14.98 -0.83 9.58
N CYS A 220 14.11 -0.11 8.88
CA CYS A 220 14.24 0.15 7.45
C CYS A 220 15.48 0.99 7.12
N PHE A 221 15.79 1.99 7.93
CA PHE A 221 17.00 2.80 7.77
C PHE A 221 18.26 1.93 7.86
N ARG A 222 18.39 1.12 8.92
CA ARG A 222 19.58 0.28 9.14
C ARG A 222 19.71 -0.87 8.15
N THR A 223 18.57 -1.40 7.69
CA THR A 223 18.55 -2.50 6.73
C THR A 223 18.49 -2.03 5.28
N GLU A 224 18.42 -0.72 5.01
CA GLU A 224 18.28 -0.14 3.67
C GLU A 224 17.07 -0.72 2.89
N VAL A 225 15.94 -0.95 3.59
CA VAL A 225 14.66 -1.40 3.02
C VAL A 225 13.76 -0.17 2.87
N SER A 226 13.23 0.07 1.68
CA SER A 226 12.41 1.25 1.40
C SER A 226 10.95 1.06 1.78
N LEU A 227 10.34 2.06 2.44
CA LEU A 227 8.89 2.05 2.69
C LEU A 227 8.12 2.48 1.44
N LEU A 228 7.14 1.67 1.07
CA LEU A 228 6.03 2.01 0.19
C LEU A 228 4.78 2.22 1.06
N ALA A 229 4.43 3.48 1.31
CA ALA A 229 3.32 3.81 2.22
C ALA A 229 1.96 3.65 1.54
N TYR A 230 1.10 2.76 2.05
CA TYR A 230 -0.25 2.62 1.53
C TYR A 230 -1.32 3.24 2.43
N SER A 231 -2.50 3.51 1.88
CA SER A 231 -3.64 4.16 2.55
C SER A 231 -3.33 5.54 3.14
N PRO A 232 -2.64 6.44 2.42
CA PRO A 232 -2.27 7.75 2.96
C PRO A 232 -3.48 8.60 3.36
N LEU A 233 -4.66 8.34 2.78
CA LEU A 233 -5.93 9.01 3.10
C LEU A 233 -6.81 8.23 4.10
N GLY A 234 -6.30 7.18 4.77
CA GLY A 234 -7.07 6.41 5.74
C GLY A 234 -8.39 5.88 5.17
N PHE A 235 -8.37 5.23 4.00
CA PHE A 235 -9.55 4.80 3.24
C PHE A 235 -10.53 5.93 2.90
N GLY A 236 -10.05 7.16 2.81
CA GLY A 236 -10.82 8.36 2.53
C GLY A 236 -11.34 9.06 3.79
N GLN A 237 -11.08 8.56 4.98
CA GLN A 237 -11.46 9.22 6.24
C GLN A 237 -10.80 10.61 6.36
N LEU A 238 -9.55 10.72 5.95
CA LEU A 238 -8.80 11.97 5.96
C LEU A 238 -9.18 12.96 4.84
N THR A 239 -10.14 12.65 4.00
CA THR A 239 -10.74 13.63 3.07
C THR A 239 -11.86 14.45 3.71
N GLY A 240 -12.36 14.03 4.87
CA GLY A 240 -13.49 14.65 5.57
C GLY A 240 -14.87 14.25 5.05
N LYS A 241 -14.98 13.58 3.90
CA LYS A 241 -16.29 13.26 3.27
C LYS A 241 -17.22 12.38 4.12
N TYR A 242 -16.65 11.58 5.03
CA TYR A 242 -17.42 10.71 5.94
C TYR A 242 -17.80 11.37 7.26
N LEU A 243 -17.56 12.67 7.40
CA LEU A 243 -17.81 13.41 8.63
C LEU A 243 -18.87 14.48 8.40
N THR A 244 -19.81 14.52 9.35
CA THR A 244 -20.75 15.62 9.57
C THR A 244 -20.58 16.11 11.00
N GLY A 245 -21.18 17.26 11.35
CA GLY A 245 -20.95 17.89 12.65
C GLY A 245 -19.71 18.78 12.66
N ASP A 246 -19.28 19.16 13.84
CA ASP A 246 -18.07 19.97 14.06
C ASP A 246 -16.88 19.10 14.51
N ALA A 247 -15.72 19.74 14.71
CA ALA A 247 -14.50 19.03 15.09
C ALA A 247 -14.56 18.42 16.51
N ASN A 248 -15.42 18.92 17.39
CA ASN A 248 -15.59 18.42 18.75
C ASN A 248 -16.61 17.27 18.80
N HIS A 249 -17.58 17.27 17.88
CA HIS A 249 -18.67 16.30 17.82
C HIS A 249 -18.82 15.74 16.38
N PRO A 250 -17.80 15.07 15.84
CA PRO A 250 -17.87 14.49 14.51
C PRO A 250 -18.82 13.29 14.49
N VAL A 251 -19.70 13.27 13.51
CA VAL A 251 -20.65 12.18 13.28
C VAL A 251 -20.32 11.52 11.94
N PHE A 252 -20.40 10.18 11.88
CA PHE A 252 -20.22 9.47 10.63
C PHE A 252 -21.38 9.75 9.68
N ASN A 253 -21.05 10.10 8.44
CA ASN A 253 -22.02 10.32 7.37
C ASN A 253 -22.25 9.01 6.59
N PRO A 254 -23.37 8.30 6.79
CA PRO A 254 -23.67 7.05 6.11
C PRO A 254 -24.00 7.24 4.63
N ASP A 255 -24.40 8.45 4.21
CA ASP A 255 -24.79 8.77 2.84
C ASP A 255 -23.60 9.15 1.95
N ALA A 256 -22.42 9.30 2.55
CA ALA A 256 -21.21 9.63 1.81
C ALA A 256 -20.84 8.52 0.83
N VAL A 257 -20.58 8.88 -0.43
CA VAL A 257 -20.13 7.92 -1.44
C VAL A 257 -18.65 7.63 -1.29
N GLY A 258 -18.31 6.39 -0.94
CA GLY A 258 -16.92 5.98 -0.81
C GLY A 258 -16.71 4.59 -0.22
N ARG A 259 -15.44 4.25 0.02
CA ARG A 259 -15.05 2.91 0.44
C ARG A 259 -15.65 2.50 1.78
N LEU A 260 -15.66 3.40 2.78
CA LEU A 260 -16.16 3.07 4.11
C LEU A 260 -17.66 2.83 4.13
N THR A 261 -18.44 3.50 3.33
CA THR A 261 -19.88 3.26 3.18
C THR A 261 -20.19 2.06 2.28
N ARG A 262 -19.39 1.86 1.21
CA ARG A 262 -19.59 0.76 0.25
C ARG A 262 -19.27 -0.62 0.85
N PHE A 263 -18.23 -0.74 1.68
CA PHE A 263 -17.68 -2.02 2.15
C PHE A 263 -17.72 -2.22 3.67
N SER A 264 -18.21 -1.25 4.41
CA SER A 264 -18.29 -1.25 5.88
C SER A 264 -19.57 -2.00 6.35
N PRO A 265 -19.65 -2.39 7.66
CA PRO A 265 -18.65 -2.14 8.72
C PRO A 265 -17.48 -3.14 8.73
N ASP A 266 -17.54 -4.23 7.98
CA ASP A 266 -16.65 -5.40 8.17
C ASP A 266 -15.26 -5.23 7.59
N TRP A 267 -15.10 -4.31 6.61
CA TRP A 267 -13.87 -4.21 5.80
C TRP A 267 -12.83 -3.23 6.34
N SER A 268 -12.84 -2.67 7.37
CA SER A 268 -11.81 -1.84 8.02
C SER A 268 -12.41 -0.95 9.10
N PRO A 269 -12.99 -1.55 10.13
CA PRO A 269 -13.71 -0.83 11.19
C PRO A 269 -12.81 0.17 11.92
N ARG A 270 -11.49 -0.02 11.88
CA ARG A 270 -10.52 0.89 12.53
C ARG A 270 -10.62 2.33 12.05
N TYR A 271 -11.00 2.56 10.79
CA TYR A 271 -11.17 3.92 10.25
C TYR A 271 -12.50 4.56 10.62
N MET A 272 -13.42 3.82 11.24
CA MET A 272 -14.73 4.29 11.70
C MET A 272 -14.82 4.40 13.23
N ARG A 273 -13.74 4.13 13.97
CA ARG A 273 -13.71 4.30 15.42
C ARG A 273 -13.92 5.77 15.79
N ALA A 274 -14.54 6.04 16.93
CA ALA A 274 -14.82 7.39 17.39
C ALA A 274 -13.54 8.24 17.47
N GLU A 275 -12.46 7.67 17.99
CA GLU A 275 -11.15 8.34 18.09
C GLU A 275 -10.55 8.66 16.73
N THR A 276 -10.76 7.78 15.73
CA THR A 276 -10.29 8.02 14.36
C THR A 276 -11.07 9.16 13.71
N MET A 277 -12.38 9.22 13.92
CA MET A 277 -13.22 10.30 13.43
C MET A 277 -12.86 11.64 14.12
N ALA A 278 -12.63 11.62 15.42
CA ALA A 278 -12.20 12.81 16.16
C ALA A 278 -10.86 13.36 15.64
N ALA A 279 -9.86 12.48 15.44
CA ALA A 279 -8.59 12.90 14.87
C ALA A 279 -8.76 13.44 13.44
N ALA A 280 -9.52 12.74 12.59
CA ALA A 280 -9.78 13.18 11.22
C ALA A 280 -10.48 14.54 11.17
N ALA A 281 -11.45 14.80 12.03
CA ALA A 281 -12.14 16.09 12.10
C ALA A 281 -11.17 17.23 12.47
N ARG A 282 -10.27 17.02 13.41
CA ARG A 282 -9.24 17.99 13.78
C ARG A 282 -8.26 18.26 12.65
N TYR A 283 -7.85 17.22 11.88
CA TYR A 283 -7.03 17.41 10.69
C TYR A 283 -7.77 18.16 9.58
N GLN A 284 -9.10 17.96 9.44
CA GLN A 284 -9.92 18.76 8.51
C GLN A 284 -9.97 20.24 8.91
N GLU A 285 -10.13 20.53 10.19
CA GLU A 285 -10.11 21.89 10.70
C GLU A 285 -8.76 22.58 10.47
N LEU A 286 -7.66 21.89 10.79
CA LEU A 286 -6.31 22.36 10.52
C LEU A 286 -6.10 22.66 9.02
N ALA A 287 -6.48 21.74 8.15
CA ALA A 287 -6.35 21.93 6.70
C ALA A 287 -7.12 23.15 6.24
N ARG A 288 -8.37 23.30 6.66
CA ARG A 288 -9.25 24.42 6.29
C ARG A 288 -8.69 25.77 6.77
N ALA A 289 -8.17 25.81 8.01
CA ALA A 289 -7.54 27.01 8.57
C ALA A 289 -6.33 27.50 7.75
N HIS A 290 -5.68 26.59 7.01
CA HIS A 290 -4.54 26.91 6.15
C HIS A 290 -4.85 26.87 4.66
N GLY A 291 -6.13 26.96 4.26
CA GLY A 291 -6.58 27.07 2.88
C GLY A 291 -6.35 25.83 2.02
N MET A 292 -6.26 24.64 2.60
CA MET A 292 -6.08 23.38 1.87
C MET A 292 -7.18 22.37 2.19
N SER A 293 -7.34 21.34 1.34
CA SER A 293 -8.20 20.21 1.63
C SER A 293 -7.53 19.25 2.63
N GLY A 294 -8.33 18.44 3.32
CA GLY A 294 -7.81 17.38 4.18
C GLY A 294 -7.01 16.34 3.39
N ALA A 295 -7.38 16.08 2.13
CA ALA A 295 -6.61 15.20 1.25
C ALA A 295 -5.22 15.79 0.96
N THR A 296 -5.16 17.07 0.63
CA THR A 296 -3.89 17.77 0.39
C THR A 296 -3.01 17.75 1.65
N LEU A 297 -3.54 18.08 2.82
CA LEU A 297 -2.78 18.01 4.08
C LEU A 297 -2.21 16.61 4.32
N ALA A 298 -3.05 15.57 4.26
CA ALA A 298 -2.64 14.20 4.54
C ALA A 298 -1.58 13.69 3.57
N LEU A 299 -1.73 13.97 2.28
CA LEU A 299 -0.81 13.54 1.24
C LEU A 299 0.52 14.30 1.30
N SER A 300 0.48 15.64 1.40
CA SER A 300 1.69 16.47 1.49
C SER A 300 2.51 16.10 2.73
N TRP A 301 1.83 15.78 3.83
CA TRP A 301 2.49 15.30 5.03
C TRP A 301 3.16 13.93 4.80
N CYS A 302 2.51 12.95 4.17
CA CYS A 302 3.14 11.68 3.79
C CYS A 302 4.33 11.90 2.85
N TYR A 303 4.16 12.73 1.83
CA TYR A 303 5.22 13.02 0.86
C TYR A 303 6.45 13.70 1.49
N SER A 304 6.30 14.39 2.61
CA SER A 304 7.40 15.05 3.31
C SER A 304 8.25 14.12 4.18
N ARG A 305 7.80 12.88 4.46
CA ARG A 305 8.50 11.99 5.38
C ARG A 305 9.75 11.39 4.74
N TRP A 306 10.86 11.44 5.48
CA TRP A 306 12.18 11.02 4.99
C TRP A 306 12.28 9.52 4.68
N PHE A 307 11.55 8.68 5.43
CA PHE A 307 11.60 7.22 5.30
C PHE A 307 10.65 6.67 4.22
N ILE A 308 9.80 7.49 3.60
CA ILE A 308 8.90 7.06 2.53
C ILE A 308 9.61 7.22 1.18
N ALA A 309 9.86 6.12 0.51
CA ALA A 309 10.39 6.15 -0.85
C ALA A 309 9.29 6.49 -1.87
N SER A 310 8.12 5.86 -1.75
CA SER A 310 6.98 6.14 -2.60
C SER A 310 5.66 5.97 -1.85
N THR A 311 4.73 6.89 -2.06
CA THR A 311 3.38 6.83 -1.47
C THR A 311 2.40 6.25 -2.48
N ILE A 312 1.73 5.17 -2.11
CA ILE A 312 0.73 4.52 -2.95
C ILE A 312 -0.59 5.25 -2.80
N ILE A 313 -0.95 6.01 -3.82
CA ILE A 313 -2.23 6.72 -3.91
C ILE A 313 -3.26 5.89 -4.68
N GLY A 314 -4.54 6.13 -4.39
CA GLY A 314 -5.66 5.56 -5.15
C GLY A 314 -6.74 6.60 -5.36
N ALA A 315 -7.49 6.47 -6.46
CA ALA A 315 -8.58 7.34 -6.80
C ALA A 315 -9.71 6.55 -7.49
N THR A 316 -10.93 7.06 -7.41
CA THR A 316 -12.08 6.56 -8.19
C THR A 316 -12.48 7.52 -9.31
N SER A 317 -11.80 8.65 -9.41
CA SER A 317 -11.99 9.62 -10.51
C SER A 317 -10.68 10.33 -10.85
N LEU A 318 -10.58 10.87 -12.07
CA LEU A 318 -9.43 11.68 -12.50
C LEU A 318 -9.26 12.96 -11.67
N ALA A 319 -10.35 13.56 -11.20
CA ALA A 319 -10.29 14.75 -10.33
C ALA A 319 -9.59 14.44 -9.01
N GLN A 320 -9.94 13.32 -8.36
CA GLN A 320 -9.26 12.85 -7.14
C GLN A 320 -7.79 12.52 -7.41
N LEU A 321 -7.49 11.86 -8.54
CA LEU A 321 -6.11 11.52 -8.88
C LEU A 321 -5.28 12.79 -9.11
N LYS A 322 -5.86 13.80 -9.77
CA LYS A 322 -5.22 15.10 -9.97
C LYS A 322 -4.89 15.76 -8.63
N GLU A 323 -5.85 15.89 -7.73
CA GLU A 323 -5.65 16.43 -6.38
C GLU A 323 -4.54 15.69 -5.63
N ASN A 324 -4.57 14.35 -5.67
CA ASN A 324 -3.57 13.52 -5.01
C ASN A 324 -2.15 13.76 -5.56
N VAL A 325 -2.00 13.95 -6.85
CA VAL A 325 -0.71 14.23 -7.50
C VAL A 325 -0.25 15.65 -7.21
N ASP A 326 -1.14 16.62 -7.32
CA ASP A 326 -0.83 18.05 -7.10
C ASP A 326 -0.42 18.33 -5.65
N ALA A 327 -0.88 17.54 -4.67
CA ALA A 327 -0.47 17.63 -3.28
C ALA A 327 1.05 17.45 -3.06
N LEU A 328 1.77 16.84 -4.02
CA LEU A 328 3.24 16.71 -3.95
C LEU A 328 3.96 18.06 -3.97
N ASP A 329 3.36 19.05 -4.62
CA ASP A 329 3.94 20.39 -4.79
C ASP A 329 3.57 21.33 -3.62
N THR A 330 2.79 20.84 -2.64
CA THR A 330 2.38 21.61 -1.46
C THR A 330 3.39 21.45 -0.32
N ALA A 331 4.10 22.52 0.00
CA ALA A 331 4.97 22.58 1.17
C ALA A 331 4.16 22.94 2.43
N LEU A 332 4.25 22.10 3.46
CA LEU A 332 3.62 22.38 4.76
C LEU A 332 4.51 23.30 5.60
N SER A 333 3.94 24.35 6.18
CA SER A 333 4.66 25.25 7.08
C SER A 333 5.03 24.54 8.40
N ALA A 334 6.05 25.08 9.11
CA ALA A 334 6.44 24.58 10.43
C ALA A 334 5.28 24.63 11.44
N GLU A 335 4.39 25.63 11.32
CA GLU A 335 3.19 25.75 12.14
C GLU A 335 2.22 24.59 11.91
N VAL A 336 1.93 24.26 10.65
CA VAL A 336 1.08 23.11 10.28
C VAL A 336 1.69 21.80 10.78
N LEU A 337 2.99 21.60 10.57
CA LEU A 337 3.68 20.40 11.04
C LEU A 337 3.62 20.27 12.56
N SER A 338 3.84 21.37 13.31
CA SER A 338 3.69 21.39 14.77
C SER A 338 2.27 21.08 15.22
N ALA A 339 1.26 21.59 14.50
CA ALA A 339 -0.15 21.30 14.80
C ALA A 339 -0.48 19.81 14.54
N VAL A 340 0.06 19.22 13.48
CA VAL A 340 -0.06 17.78 13.22
C VAL A 340 0.50 16.96 14.36
N GLU A 341 1.70 17.31 14.86
CA GLU A 341 2.31 16.61 16.00
C GLU A 341 1.49 16.73 17.29
N ARG A 342 0.91 17.92 17.58
CA ARG A 342 0.01 18.09 18.74
C ARG A 342 -1.24 17.22 18.65
N ILE A 343 -1.90 17.18 17.48
CA ILE A 343 -3.07 16.32 17.28
C ILE A 343 -2.71 14.84 17.50
N HIS A 344 -1.57 14.42 16.96
CA HIS A 344 -1.09 13.05 17.12
C HIS A 344 -0.73 12.69 18.56
N ALA A 345 -0.14 13.63 19.32
CA ALA A 345 0.20 13.41 20.72
C ALA A 345 -1.06 13.22 21.59
N GLU A 346 -2.13 13.95 21.28
CA GLU A 346 -3.40 13.87 22.01
C GLU A 346 -4.24 12.65 21.61
N ILE A 347 -4.23 12.26 20.31
CA ILE A 347 -5.00 11.12 19.79
C ILE A 347 -4.02 10.19 19.05
N HIS A 348 -3.37 9.32 19.81
CA HIS A 348 -2.26 8.50 19.31
C HIS A 348 -2.73 7.26 18.54
N ASN A 349 -2.36 7.16 17.25
CA ASN A 349 -2.59 6.00 16.37
C ASN A 349 -4.02 5.41 16.43
N PRO A 350 -5.09 6.19 16.30
CA PRO A 350 -6.45 5.69 16.51
C PRO A 350 -6.88 4.63 15.48
N ALA A 351 -6.26 4.63 14.29
CA ALA A 351 -6.55 3.67 13.21
C ALA A 351 -5.50 2.55 13.06
N GLN A 352 -4.72 2.32 14.12
CA GLN A 352 -3.81 1.17 14.15
C GLN A 352 -4.56 -0.15 14.14
#